data_87d5a65998ba966f8fd7009815b1314c
#
_entry.id   87d5a65998ba966f8fd7009815b1314c
#
_cell.length_a   1.000
_cell.length_b   1.000
_cell.length_c   1.000
_cell.angle_alpha   90.00
_cell.angle_beta   90.00
_cell.angle_gamma   90.00
#
_symmetry.space_group_name_H-M   'P 1'
#
loop_
_entity.id
_entity.type
_entity.pdbx_description
1 polymer ?
#
loop_
_entity_poly.entity_id
_entity_poly.type
_entity_poly.pdbx_seq_one_letter_code
_entity_poly.pdbx_strand_id
1 'polypeptide(L)' 'MPKAFMKCYREGGRIRTKKLSGGRSIKICIDKDGKSHAGHVHKGGK' A
#
# COMPACT_ATOMS: atom_id res chain seq x y z
N MET A 1 7.56 -5.02 -6.33
CA MET A 1 6.44 -4.89 -5.40
C MET A 1 5.89 -6.25 -5.04
N PRO A 2 5.28 -6.39 -3.86
CA PRO A 2 4.69 -7.66 -3.47
C PRO A 2 3.58 -8.09 -4.42
N LYS A 3 3.52 -9.37 -4.66
CA LYS A 3 2.50 -9.89 -5.57
C LYS A 3 1.09 -9.64 -5.06
N ALA A 4 0.90 -9.76 -3.75
CA ALA A 4 -0.42 -9.55 -3.17
C ALA A 4 -0.91 -8.13 -3.39
N PHE A 5 0.00 -7.16 -3.26
CA PHE A 5 -0.36 -5.77 -3.47
C PHE A 5 -0.76 -5.53 -4.93
N MET A 6 0.04 -6.05 -5.85
CA MET A 6 -0.23 -5.88 -7.27
C MET A 6 -1.54 -6.56 -7.67
N LYS A 7 -1.77 -7.74 -7.15
CA LYS A 7 -3.01 -8.45 -7.43
C LYS A 7 -4.20 -7.67 -6.90
N CYS A 8 -4.08 -7.15 -5.70
CA CYS A 8 -5.16 -6.35 -5.11
C CYS A 8 -5.48 -5.14 -5.99
N TYR A 9 -4.45 -4.45 -6.44
CA TYR A 9 -4.63 -3.27 -7.25
C TYR A 9 -5.29 -3.62 -8.58
N ARG A 10 -4.84 -4.70 -9.21
CA ARG A 10 -5.37 -5.10 -10.51
C ARG A 10 -6.82 -5.56 -10.43
N GLU A 11 -7.22 -6.05 -9.27
CA GLU A 11 -8.59 -6.51 -9.08
C GLU A 11 -9.52 -5.41 -8.62
N GLY A 12 -9.06 -4.17 -8.70
CA GLY A 12 -9.90 -3.04 -8.37
C GLY A 12 -9.81 -2.62 -6.92
N GLY A 13 -8.77 -3.02 -6.23
CA GLY A 13 -8.56 -2.59 -4.87
C GLY A 13 -8.24 -1.11 -4.78
N ARG A 14 -8.38 -0.56 -3.59
CA ARG A 14 -8.11 0.85 -3.35
C ARG A 14 -6.74 1.02 -2.75
N ILE A 15 -6.04 2.04 -3.22
CA ILE A 15 -4.71 2.36 -2.72
C ILE A 15 -4.83 3.47 -1.69
N ARG A 16 -4.22 3.26 -0.53
CA ARG A 16 -4.15 4.29 0.50
C ARG A 16 -2.72 4.47 0.91
N THR A 17 -2.40 5.70 1.26
CA THR A 17 -1.06 6.01 1.74
C THR A 17 -1.12 6.26 3.23
N LYS A 18 -0.29 5.55 3.97
CA LYS A 18 -0.22 5.70 5.42
C LYS A 18 1.13 6.28 5.78
N LYS A 19 1.11 7.33 6.58
CA LYS A 19 2.36 7.95 7.01
C LYS A 19 2.93 7.21 8.20
N LEU A 20 4.22 6.97 8.13
CA LEU A 20 4.95 6.35 9.23
C LEU A 20 5.82 7.41 9.90
N SER A 21 6.30 7.09 11.08
CA SER A 21 7.21 8.01 11.76
C SER A 21 8.52 8.10 11.01
N GLY A 22 9.22 9.21 11.18
CA GLY A 22 10.50 9.38 10.51
C GLY A 22 10.40 9.82 9.08
N GLY A 23 9.26 10.37 8.67
CA GLY A 23 9.10 10.88 7.30
C GLY A 23 8.91 9.80 6.26
N ARG A 24 8.60 8.61 6.67
CA ARG A 24 8.37 7.51 5.73
C ARG A 24 6.88 7.34 5.48
N SER A 25 6.57 6.68 4.40
CA SER A 25 5.18 6.36 4.10
C SER A 25 5.10 4.99 3.45
N ILE A 26 3.95 4.38 3.58
CA ILE A 26 3.72 3.06 3.00
C ILE A 26 2.41 3.09 2.25
N LYS A 27 2.38 2.44 1.12
CA LYS A 27 1.15 2.31 0.35
C LYS A 27 0.50 0.99 0.68
N ILE A 28 -0.80 1.04 0.89
CA ILE A 28 -1.58 -0.12 1.27
C ILE A 28 -2.71 -0.27 0.28
N CYS A 29 -2.90 -1.47 -0.21
CA CYS A 29 -4.03 -1.76 -1.08
C CYS A 29 -5.09 -2.49 -0.27
N ILE A 30 -6.29 -1.95 -0.31
CA ILE A 30 -7.43 -2.58 0.37
C ILE A 30 -8.32 -3.21 -0.68
N ASP A 31 -8.46 -4.54 -0.61
CA ASP A 31 -9.28 -5.22 -1.59
C ASP A 31 -10.75 -5.12 -1.20
N LYS A 32 -11.61 -5.66 -2.07
CA LYS A 32 -13.05 -5.54 -1.85
C LYS A 32 -13.54 -6.35 -0.66
N ASP A 33 -12.74 -7.27 -0.17
CA ASP A 33 -13.07 -8.02 1.04
C ASP A 33 -12.75 -7.23 2.29
N GLY A 34 -12.11 -6.09 2.14
CA GLY A 34 -11.71 -5.28 3.27
C GLY A 34 -10.35 -5.63 3.82
N LYS A 35 -9.64 -6.51 3.17
CA LYS A 35 -8.31 -6.88 3.61
C LYS A 35 -7.27 -5.91 3.07
N SER A 36 -6.32 -5.55 3.91
CA SER A 36 -5.27 -4.64 3.50
C SER A 36 -4.00 -5.43 3.20
N HIS A 37 -3.32 -4.98 2.16
CA HIS A 37 -2.07 -5.60 1.73
C HIS A 37 -1.01 -4.51 1.67
N ALA A 38 0.01 -4.63 2.49
CA ALA A 38 1.07 -3.64 2.53
C ALA A 38 1.89 -3.71 1.24
N GLY A 39 2.14 -2.55 0.70
CA GLY A 39 2.96 -2.45 -0.47
C GLY A 39 4.38 -2.10 -0.12
N HIS A 40 4.94 -1.19 -0.87
CA HIS A 40 6.33 -0.80 -0.72
C HIS A 40 6.45 0.42 0.20
N VAL A 41 7.42 0.37 1.09
CA VAL A 41 7.68 1.50 1.97
C VAL A 41 8.54 2.51 1.22
N HIS A 42 8.10 3.76 1.20
CA HIS A 42 8.84 4.84 0.59
C HIS A 42 9.43 5.74 1.66
N LYS A 43 10.67 6.07 1.47
CA LYS A 43 11.27 7.08 2.33
C LYS A 43 10.86 8.44 1.83
N GLY A 44 10.22 9.18 2.69
CA GLY A 44 9.82 10.52 2.31
C GLY A 44 10.99 11.47 2.36
N GLY A 45 10.92 12.50 1.63
CA GLY A 45 11.86 13.54 1.69
C GLY A 45 13.13 13.34 0.94
N LYS A 46 13.31 12.82 0.51
CA LYS A 46 14.31 12.95 -0.12
C LYS A 46 15.10 12.95 0.03
#